data_2e82fa8542c069cf780107387612fb79
#
_entry.id   2e82fa8542c069cf780107387612fb79
#
_cell.length_a   1.000
_cell.length_b   1.000
_cell.length_c   1.000
_cell.angle_alpha   90.00
_cell.angle_beta   90.00
_cell.angle_gamma   90.00
#
_symmetry.space_group_name_H-M   'P 1'
#
loop_
_entity.id
_entity.type
_entity.pdbx_description
1 polymer ?
#
loop_
_entity_poly.entity_id
_entity_poly.type
_entity_poly.pdbx_seq_one_letter_code
_entity_poly.pdbx_strand_id
1 'polypeptide(L)'
;NNHAYDYESWSKPYESATLYFLMKTGFNGIFQINKNTNNRYGTPCGLLNQKDKVFDRDVVKWWNNVLQKVNISSGDWKTNIPDIQDAFYFFDPPYRDSFADYGNSFGDEQLKELINFADGKDKSFVCNRDSLDGWFEKQKKSMNMKIFNITYTAGRRKKTENGYEAKKAKEVLLWRMN
;
A
#
# COMPACT_ATOMS: atom_id res chain seq x y z
N ASN A 1 24.70 -19.16 8.63
CA ASN A 1 24.79 -17.73 8.27
C ASN A 1 23.79 -16.90 9.07
N ASN A 2 23.90 -16.95 10.42
CA ASN A 2 23.00 -16.23 11.31
C ASN A 2 23.27 -14.71 11.40
N HIS A 3 24.36 -14.22 10.82
CA HIS A 3 24.74 -12.80 10.86
C HIS A 3 24.00 -11.92 9.85
N ALA A 4 23.27 -12.51 8.91
CA ALA A 4 22.55 -11.75 7.88
C ALA A 4 21.33 -10.98 8.38
N TYR A 5 20.99 -11.06 9.67
CA TYR A 5 19.75 -10.54 10.21
C TYR A 5 19.94 -9.67 11.45
N ASP A 6 21.15 -9.21 11.70
CA ASP A 6 21.42 -8.22 12.74
C ASP A 6 21.17 -6.81 12.17
N TYR A 7 19.89 -6.49 11.99
CA TYR A 7 19.45 -5.23 11.42
C TYR A 7 19.87 -4.00 12.24
N GLU A 8 20.11 -4.18 13.53
CA GLU A 8 20.48 -3.08 14.43
C GLU A 8 21.90 -2.58 14.15
N SER A 9 22.77 -3.46 13.63
CA SER A 9 24.14 -3.10 13.26
C SER A 9 24.26 -2.48 11.86
N TRP A 10 23.19 -2.48 11.06
CA TRP A 10 23.25 -2.04 9.68
C TRP A 10 23.16 -0.52 9.54
N SER A 11 23.95 0.03 8.64
CA SER A 11 23.77 1.42 8.24
C SER A 11 22.46 1.58 7.47
N LYS A 12 21.80 2.74 7.58
CA LYS A 12 20.54 3.01 6.90
C LYS A 12 20.60 2.80 5.37
N PRO A 13 21.66 3.20 4.65
CA PRO A 13 21.78 2.89 3.23
C PRO A 13 21.83 1.39 2.94
N TYR A 14 22.52 0.60 3.77
CA TYR A 14 22.61 -0.84 3.60
C TYR A 14 21.27 -1.53 3.86
N GLU A 15 20.58 -1.14 4.92
CA GLU A 15 19.23 -1.60 5.25
C GLU A 15 18.26 -1.34 4.09
N SER A 16 18.25 -0.12 3.56
CA SER A 16 17.40 0.28 2.44
C SER A 16 17.73 -0.47 1.15
N ALA A 17 19.00 -0.67 0.84
CA ALA A 17 19.42 -1.44 -0.32
C ALA A 17 19.01 -2.91 -0.21
N THR A 18 19.13 -3.48 0.99
CA THR A 18 18.71 -4.85 1.25
C THR A 18 17.20 -5.02 1.11
N LEU A 19 16.43 -4.09 1.68
CA LEU A 19 14.97 -4.08 1.53
C LEU A 19 14.57 -3.99 0.05
N TYR A 20 15.17 -3.06 -0.69
CA TYR A 20 14.94 -2.92 -2.13
C TYR A 20 15.22 -4.23 -2.87
N PHE A 21 16.36 -4.87 -2.59
CA PHE A 21 16.72 -6.15 -3.19
C PHE A 21 15.69 -7.25 -2.86
N LEU A 22 15.30 -7.39 -1.60
CA LEU A 22 14.32 -8.37 -1.15
C LEU A 22 12.95 -8.14 -1.81
N MET A 23 12.50 -6.91 -1.92
CA MET A 23 11.23 -6.56 -2.59
C MET A 23 11.27 -6.86 -4.09
N LYS A 24 12.42 -6.66 -4.75
CA LYS A 24 12.58 -6.96 -6.18
C LYS A 24 12.73 -8.45 -6.49
N THR A 25 13.28 -9.23 -5.58
CA THR A 25 13.58 -10.66 -5.76
C THR A 25 12.61 -11.58 -5.04
N GLY A 26 11.82 -11.07 -4.11
CA GLY A 26 10.80 -11.82 -3.40
C GLY A 26 9.58 -12.13 -4.26
N PHE A 27 8.88 -13.20 -3.91
CA PHE A 27 7.66 -13.63 -4.60
C PHE A 27 6.61 -12.50 -4.65
N ASN A 28 6.25 -12.07 -5.85
CA ASN A 28 5.30 -10.98 -6.13
C ASN A 28 5.64 -9.63 -5.46
N GLY A 29 6.87 -9.40 -5.03
CA GLY A 29 7.25 -8.19 -4.32
C GLY A 29 6.55 -7.99 -2.97
N ILE A 30 6.08 -9.07 -2.36
CA ILE A 30 5.35 -9.02 -1.09
C ILE A 30 6.34 -8.77 0.05
N PHE A 31 6.04 -7.77 0.89
CA PHE A 31 6.73 -7.59 2.17
C PHE A 31 5.99 -8.38 3.25
N GLN A 32 6.66 -9.38 3.81
CA GLN A 32 6.11 -10.20 4.88
C GLN A 32 7.18 -10.48 5.93
N ILE A 33 6.83 -10.28 7.18
CA ILE A 33 7.66 -10.59 8.33
C ILE A 33 7.09 -11.82 9.04
N ASN A 34 7.96 -12.76 9.35
CA ASN A 34 7.58 -13.94 10.11
C ASN A 34 7.85 -13.72 11.61
N LYS A 35 6.77 -13.54 12.37
CA LYS A 35 6.82 -13.33 13.84
C LYS A 35 7.46 -14.51 14.58
N ASN A 36 7.35 -15.72 14.03
CA ASN A 36 7.93 -16.94 14.64
C ASN A 36 9.44 -17.08 14.44
N THR A 37 10.04 -16.26 13.61
CA THR A 37 11.47 -16.27 13.30
C THR A 37 12.15 -14.96 13.67
N ASN A 38 11.79 -14.39 14.78
CA ASN A 38 12.37 -13.14 15.29
C ASN A 38 12.24 -11.96 14.30
N ASN A 39 11.04 -11.81 13.74
CA ASN A 39 10.69 -10.76 12.76
C ASN A 39 11.55 -10.76 11.49
N ARG A 40 12.04 -11.90 11.05
CA ARG A 40 12.78 -12.02 9.79
C ARG A 40 11.86 -11.87 8.59
N TYR A 41 12.44 -11.37 7.50
CA TYR A 41 11.77 -11.34 6.20
C TYR A 41 11.33 -12.76 5.80
N GLY A 42 10.03 -12.96 5.61
CA GLY A 42 9.42 -14.28 5.43
C GLY A 42 8.98 -14.59 4.01
N THR A 43 9.11 -13.64 3.07
CA THR A 43 8.71 -13.87 1.68
C THR A 43 9.73 -14.76 0.97
N PRO A 44 9.32 -15.88 0.36
CA PRO A 44 10.22 -16.72 -0.42
C PRO A 44 10.74 -16.00 -1.66
N CYS A 45 11.86 -16.47 -2.21
CA CYS A 45 12.38 -15.98 -3.47
C CYS A 45 11.36 -16.19 -4.60
N GLY A 46 11.17 -15.18 -5.43
CA GLY A 46 10.34 -15.24 -6.62
C GLY A 46 11.05 -15.85 -7.81
N LEU A 47 10.32 -16.07 -8.88
CA LEU A 47 10.88 -16.49 -10.17
C LEU A 47 11.59 -15.30 -10.81
N LEU A 48 12.93 -15.34 -10.79
CA LEU A 48 13.78 -14.29 -11.39
C LEU A 48 13.92 -14.51 -12.90
N ASN A 49 12.85 -14.25 -13.66
CA ASN A 49 12.91 -14.35 -15.13
C ASN A 49 13.66 -13.16 -15.77
N GLN A 50 14.00 -12.14 -14.98
CA GLN A 50 14.62 -10.90 -15.47
C GLN A 50 15.78 -10.51 -14.56
N LYS A 51 16.81 -11.36 -14.49
CA LYS A 51 18.00 -11.16 -13.64
C LYS A 51 18.66 -9.80 -13.84
N ASP A 52 18.63 -9.27 -15.06
CA ASP A 52 19.28 -8.02 -15.42
C ASP A 52 18.51 -6.76 -14.99
N LYS A 53 17.31 -6.90 -14.44
CA LYS A 53 16.44 -5.79 -14.05
C LYS A 53 16.18 -5.66 -12.56
N VAL A 54 16.93 -6.36 -11.71
CA VAL A 54 16.77 -6.26 -10.25
C VAL A 54 17.14 -4.84 -9.79
N PHE A 55 18.16 -4.25 -10.40
CA PHE A 55 18.61 -2.91 -10.06
C PHE A 55 18.76 -2.07 -11.33
N ASP A 56 18.02 -0.97 -11.39
CA ASP A 56 18.14 0.05 -12.42
C ASP A 56 18.68 1.33 -11.77
N ARG A 57 19.96 1.63 -12.08
CA ARG A 57 20.67 2.76 -11.49
C ARG A 57 20.07 4.11 -11.86
N ASP A 58 19.59 4.23 -13.09
CA ASP A 58 19.07 5.51 -13.59
C ASP A 58 17.70 5.80 -12.99
N VAL A 59 16.86 4.77 -12.84
CA VAL A 59 15.59 4.87 -12.11
C VAL A 59 15.82 5.25 -10.65
N VAL A 60 16.78 4.63 -9.96
CA VAL A 60 17.09 4.96 -8.57
C VAL A 60 17.60 6.39 -8.43
N LYS A 61 18.48 6.85 -9.33
CA LYS A 61 18.95 8.24 -9.34
C LYS A 61 17.82 9.23 -9.61
N TRP A 62 16.95 8.91 -10.56
CA TRP A 62 15.81 9.75 -10.87
C TRP A 62 14.88 9.91 -9.64
N TRP A 63 14.54 8.80 -8.99
CA TRP A 63 13.75 8.83 -7.75
C TRP A 63 14.44 9.58 -6.63
N ASN A 64 15.77 9.42 -6.47
CA ASN A 64 16.51 10.20 -5.47
C ASN A 64 16.33 11.71 -5.71
N ASN A 65 16.45 12.17 -6.96
CA ASN A 65 16.27 13.58 -7.29
C ASN A 65 14.83 14.08 -7.06
N VAL A 66 13.83 13.23 -7.31
CA VAL A 66 12.42 13.55 -7.02
C VAL A 66 12.19 13.65 -5.52
N LEU A 67 12.68 12.66 -4.76
CA LEU A 67 12.45 12.56 -3.32
C LEU A 67 13.12 13.68 -2.52
N GLN A 68 14.18 14.32 -3.04
CA GLN A 68 14.76 15.53 -2.42
C GLN A 68 13.79 16.74 -2.42
N LYS A 69 12.73 16.68 -3.22
CA LYS A 69 11.76 17.78 -3.38
C LYS A 69 10.43 17.51 -2.67
N VAL A 70 10.33 16.43 -1.92
CA VAL A 70 9.11 16.03 -1.21
C VAL A 70 9.38 15.88 0.29
N ASN A 71 8.38 16.17 1.08
CA ASN A 71 8.40 15.89 2.51
C ASN A 71 7.84 14.49 2.75
N ILE A 72 8.64 13.62 3.37
CA ILE A 72 8.24 12.26 3.72
C ILE A 72 8.10 12.21 5.23
N SER A 73 6.95 11.74 5.70
CA SER A 73 6.69 11.52 7.12
C SER A 73 6.13 10.13 7.35
N SER A 74 6.26 9.64 8.57
CA SER A 74 5.70 8.36 9.01
C SER A 74 4.95 8.54 10.33
N GLY A 75 3.99 7.66 10.62
CA GLY A 75 3.19 7.69 11.84
C GLY A 75 1.70 7.83 11.56
N ASP A 76 0.94 8.26 12.57
CA ASP A 76 -0.50 8.47 12.43
C ASP A 76 -0.77 9.61 11.43
N TRP A 77 -1.64 9.36 10.46
CA TRP A 77 -2.03 10.32 9.44
C TRP A 77 -2.63 11.60 10.05
N LYS A 78 -3.37 11.48 11.16
CA LYS A 78 -4.00 12.62 11.84
C LYS A 78 -3.00 13.67 12.33
N THR A 79 -1.80 13.22 12.69
CA THR A 79 -0.73 14.10 13.19
C THR A 79 0.22 14.56 12.09
N ASN A 80 0.26 13.84 10.97
CA ASN A 80 1.26 14.05 9.92
C ASN A 80 0.72 14.76 8.68
N ILE A 81 -0.62 14.77 8.46
CA ILE A 81 -1.18 15.47 7.31
C ILE A 81 -1.28 16.96 7.61
N PRO A 82 -0.56 17.83 6.88
CA PRO A 82 -0.72 19.26 7.02
C PRO A 82 -2.07 19.72 6.45
N ASP A 83 -2.72 20.63 7.11
CA ASP A 83 -3.88 21.33 6.57
C ASP A 83 -3.40 22.50 5.69
N ILE A 84 -3.30 22.25 4.39
CA ILE A 84 -2.82 23.23 3.40
C ILE A 84 -4.00 23.67 2.55
N GLN A 85 -4.19 24.97 2.46
CA GLN A 85 -5.19 25.56 1.57
C GLN A 85 -4.84 25.24 0.11
N ASP A 86 -5.86 24.96 -0.70
CA ASP A 86 -5.72 24.57 -2.12
C ASP A 86 -4.95 23.29 -2.39
N ALA A 87 -4.61 22.52 -1.36
CA ALA A 87 -3.95 21.23 -1.56
C ALA A 87 -4.91 20.20 -2.13
N PHE A 88 -4.34 19.29 -2.94
CA PHE A 88 -5.00 18.06 -3.35
C PHE A 88 -4.64 16.94 -2.38
N TYR A 89 -5.64 16.29 -1.81
CA TYR A 89 -5.47 15.19 -0.87
C TYR A 89 -5.79 13.86 -1.55
N PHE A 90 -4.86 12.93 -1.51
CA PHE A 90 -5.08 11.57 -2.01
C PHE A 90 -4.86 10.57 -0.87
N PHE A 91 -5.91 9.81 -0.55
CA PHE A 91 -5.90 8.83 0.53
C PHE A 91 -6.03 7.42 -0.03
N ASP A 92 -5.06 6.57 0.27
CA ASP A 92 -5.05 5.13 -0.02
C ASP A 92 -4.80 4.35 1.28
N PRO A 93 -5.78 4.35 2.20
CA PRO A 93 -5.63 3.69 3.50
C PRO A 93 -5.68 2.16 3.35
N PRO A 94 -5.33 1.41 4.41
CA PRO A 94 -5.54 -0.02 4.45
C PRO A 94 -6.96 -0.38 4.03
N TYR A 95 -7.07 -1.33 3.09
CA TYR A 95 -8.36 -1.69 2.53
C TYR A 95 -9.24 -2.36 3.57
N ARG A 96 -10.50 -1.95 3.61
CA ARG A 96 -11.53 -2.57 4.41
C ARG A 96 -11.61 -4.06 4.07
N ASP A 97 -11.75 -4.92 5.07
CA ASP A 97 -11.75 -6.38 4.94
C ASP A 97 -10.48 -6.98 4.30
N SER A 98 -9.36 -6.27 4.35
CA SER A 98 -8.10 -6.85 3.96
C SER A 98 -7.44 -7.59 5.12
N PHE A 99 -6.80 -8.73 4.81
CA PHE A 99 -5.98 -9.48 5.79
C PHE A 99 -4.59 -8.87 5.98
N ALA A 100 -4.32 -7.68 5.47
CA ALA A 100 -3.02 -7.06 5.59
C ALA A 100 -2.84 -6.52 7.02
N ASP A 101 -2.06 -7.24 7.81
CA ASP A 101 -1.60 -6.79 9.13
C ASP A 101 -0.42 -5.82 8.93
N TYR A 102 -0.71 -4.52 8.90
CA TYR A 102 0.31 -3.46 8.83
C TYR A 102 0.86 -3.09 10.22
N GLY A 103 0.60 -3.93 11.24
CA GLY A 103 1.06 -3.70 12.62
C GLY A 103 0.17 -2.78 13.45
N ASN A 104 -0.76 -2.06 12.82
CA ASN A 104 -1.77 -1.23 13.48
C ASN A 104 -3.17 -1.61 12.97
N SER A 105 -4.15 -1.62 13.88
CA SER A 105 -5.54 -1.83 13.48
C SER A 105 -6.06 -0.58 12.76
N PHE A 106 -6.43 -0.74 11.49
CA PHE A 106 -7.17 0.28 10.75
C PHE A 106 -8.52 -0.32 10.35
N GLY A 107 -9.55 0.03 11.10
CA GLY A 107 -10.89 -0.51 10.94
C GLY A 107 -11.88 0.52 10.40
N ASP A 108 -13.17 0.16 10.46
CA ASP A 108 -14.27 0.99 9.94
C ASP A 108 -14.34 2.37 10.58
N GLU A 109 -14.04 2.51 11.88
CA GLU A 109 -14.08 3.80 12.56
C GLU A 109 -12.97 4.73 12.08
N GLN A 110 -11.74 4.23 11.93
CA GLN A 110 -10.62 5.01 11.40
C GLN A 110 -10.86 5.42 9.94
N LEU A 111 -11.43 4.53 9.14
CA LEU A 111 -11.80 4.83 7.75
C LEU A 111 -12.90 5.89 7.67
N LYS A 112 -13.88 5.81 8.54
CA LYS A 112 -14.95 6.81 8.65
C LYS A 112 -14.42 8.19 9.06
N GLU A 113 -13.49 8.24 10.02
CA GLU A 113 -12.81 9.48 10.40
C GLU A 113 -12.04 10.09 9.22
N LEU A 114 -11.33 9.25 8.46
CA LEU A 114 -10.59 9.69 7.28
C LEU A 114 -11.53 10.22 6.18
N ILE A 115 -12.66 9.56 5.93
CA ILE A 115 -13.68 10.04 4.98
C ILE A 115 -14.26 11.39 5.45
N ASN A 116 -14.55 11.54 6.75
CA ASN A 116 -15.03 12.81 7.30
C ASN A 116 -14.00 13.94 7.12
N PHE A 117 -12.71 13.65 7.31
CA PHE A 117 -11.66 14.62 7.05
C PHE A 117 -11.56 14.98 5.56
N ALA A 118 -11.63 13.97 4.68
CA ALA A 118 -11.57 14.18 3.23
C ALA A 118 -12.77 14.98 2.71
N ASP A 119 -13.97 14.74 3.25
CA ASP A 119 -15.21 15.49 2.91
C ASP A 119 -15.09 16.97 3.26
N GLY A 120 -14.30 17.32 4.27
CA GLY A 120 -14.00 18.70 4.65
C GLY A 120 -12.98 19.42 3.76
N LYS A 121 -12.38 18.75 2.74
CA LYS A 121 -11.38 19.32 1.83
C LYS A 121 -11.98 19.61 0.46
N ASP A 122 -11.55 20.71 -0.17
CA ASP A 122 -12.04 21.11 -1.49
C ASP A 122 -11.64 20.14 -2.61
N LYS A 123 -10.46 19.53 -2.48
CA LYS A 123 -9.90 18.61 -3.47
C LYS A 123 -9.38 17.36 -2.76
N SER A 124 -10.18 16.30 -2.79
CA SER A 124 -9.82 15.05 -2.09
C SER A 124 -10.31 13.81 -2.82
N PHE A 125 -9.50 12.75 -2.73
CA PHE A 125 -9.83 11.41 -3.20
C PHE A 125 -9.56 10.40 -2.09
N VAL A 126 -10.47 9.44 -1.92
CA VAL A 126 -10.31 8.29 -1.02
C VAL A 126 -10.53 7.02 -1.83
N CYS A 127 -9.51 6.18 -1.92
CA CYS A 127 -9.57 4.88 -2.56
C CYS A 127 -9.75 3.79 -1.50
N ASN A 128 -10.54 2.77 -1.80
CA ASN A 128 -10.64 1.58 -0.96
C ASN A 128 -11.25 0.41 -1.74
N ARG A 129 -11.36 -0.73 -1.08
CA ARG A 129 -12.06 -1.89 -1.61
C ARG A 129 -13.52 -1.87 -1.14
N ASP A 130 -14.44 -2.08 -2.08
CA ASP A 130 -15.86 -2.19 -1.78
C ASP A 130 -16.26 -3.65 -1.52
N SER A 131 -16.84 -3.90 -0.35
CA SER A 131 -17.35 -5.22 0.07
C SER A 131 -18.81 -5.46 -0.35
N LEU A 132 -19.42 -4.50 -1.08
CA LEU A 132 -20.81 -4.56 -1.57
C LEU A 132 -21.88 -4.61 -0.46
N ASP A 133 -21.54 -4.13 0.72
CA ASP A 133 -22.45 -4.07 1.88
C ASP A 133 -23.16 -2.71 2.02
N GLY A 134 -22.92 -1.80 1.08
CA GLY A 134 -23.47 -0.45 1.09
C GLY A 134 -22.85 0.48 2.14
N TRP A 135 -21.73 0.07 2.74
CA TRP A 135 -21.08 0.86 3.78
C TRP A 135 -20.56 2.19 3.24
N PHE A 136 -19.89 2.20 2.10
CA PHE A 136 -19.36 3.44 1.49
C PHE A 136 -20.47 4.40 1.09
N GLU A 137 -21.61 3.90 0.58
CA GLU A 137 -22.76 4.76 0.25
C GLU A 137 -23.29 5.49 1.48
N LYS A 138 -23.28 4.83 2.65
CA LYS A 138 -23.68 5.44 3.93
C LYS A 138 -22.65 6.43 4.48
N GLN A 139 -21.36 6.23 4.19
CA GLN A 139 -20.25 7.01 4.75
C GLN A 139 -19.76 8.13 3.84
N LYS A 140 -20.07 8.12 2.55
CA LYS A 140 -19.52 9.08 1.56
C LYS A 140 -19.84 10.56 1.82
N LYS A 141 -20.80 10.85 2.71
CA LYS A 141 -21.23 12.22 3.01
C LYS A 141 -21.64 13.00 1.75
N SER A 142 -21.00 14.19 1.52
CA SER A 142 -21.20 14.99 0.31
C SER A 142 -20.30 14.59 -0.86
N MET A 143 -19.39 13.66 -0.66
CA MET A 143 -18.46 13.21 -1.71
C MET A 143 -19.20 12.44 -2.82
N ASN A 144 -18.72 12.58 -4.03
CA ASN A 144 -19.11 11.71 -5.13
C ASN A 144 -18.53 10.30 -4.92
N MET A 145 -19.16 9.29 -5.51
CA MET A 145 -18.72 7.89 -5.41
C MET A 145 -18.78 7.20 -6.75
N LYS A 146 -17.77 6.38 -7.04
CA LYS A 146 -17.77 5.47 -8.19
C LYS A 146 -17.15 4.13 -7.80
N ILE A 147 -17.74 3.06 -8.29
CA ILE A 147 -17.27 1.69 -8.11
C ILE A 147 -16.69 1.19 -9.42
N PHE A 148 -15.50 0.59 -9.35
CA PHE A 148 -14.80 0.01 -10.49
C PHE A 148 -14.71 -1.50 -10.31
N ASN A 149 -15.03 -2.23 -11.38
CA ASN A 149 -14.75 -3.67 -11.44
C ASN A 149 -13.29 -3.86 -11.87
N ILE A 150 -12.51 -4.49 -11.02
CA ILE A 150 -11.10 -4.74 -11.30
C ILE A 150 -10.78 -6.23 -11.24
N THR A 151 -9.66 -6.58 -11.86
CA THR A 151 -9.12 -7.94 -11.82
C THR A 151 -7.69 -7.86 -11.32
N TYR A 152 -7.42 -8.44 -10.15
CA TYR A 152 -6.07 -8.52 -9.62
C TYR A 152 -5.26 -9.55 -10.38
N THR A 153 -4.20 -9.11 -11.03
CA THR A 153 -3.26 -9.99 -11.74
C THR A 153 -2.20 -10.56 -10.81
N ALA A 154 -1.90 -9.86 -9.69
CA ALA A 154 -0.98 -10.31 -8.65
C ALA A 154 -1.74 -11.04 -7.53
N GLY A 155 -1.13 -12.07 -6.96
CA GLY A 155 -1.67 -12.82 -5.83
C GLY A 155 -2.11 -14.25 -6.18
N ARG A 156 -2.69 -14.94 -5.20
CA ARG A 156 -3.17 -16.31 -5.35
C ARG A 156 -4.34 -16.35 -6.32
N ARG A 157 -4.15 -17.02 -7.45
CA ARG A 157 -5.24 -17.33 -8.37
C ARG A 157 -6.12 -18.43 -7.77
N LYS A 158 -7.44 -18.32 -7.96
CA LYS A 158 -8.36 -19.38 -7.58
C LYS A 158 -8.26 -20.50 -8.60
N LYS A 159 -8.04 -21.74 -8.12
CA LYS A 159 -8.09 -22.91 -8.99
C LYS A 159 -9.56 -23.24 -9.30
N THR A 160 -9.90 -23.35 -10.57
CA THR A 160 -11.21 -23.75 -11.07
C THR A 160 -11.05 -25.03 -11.89
N GLU A 161 -12.14 -25.63 -12.29
CA GLU A 161 -12.13 -26.81 -13.16
C GLU A 161 -11.47 -26.54 -14.53
N ASN A 162 -11.54 -25.28 -14.99
CA ASN A 162 -10.99 -24.84 -16.27
C ASN A 162 -9.60 -24.15 -16.15
N GLY A 163 -8.94 -24.26 -14.98
CA GLY A 163 -7.61 -23.67 -14.76
C GLY A 163 -7.55 -22.70 -13.59
N TYR A 164 -6.81 -21.61 -13.75
CA TYR A 164 -6.63 -20.62 -12.70
C TYR A 164 -7.28 -19.29 -13.09
N GLU A 165 -8.19 -18.81 -12.26
CA GLU A 165 -8.82 -17.51 -12.44
C GLU A 165 -8.20 -16.43 -11.56
N ALA A 166 -8.03 -15.23 -12.13
CA ALA A 166 -7.62 -14.06 -11.39
C ALA A 166 -8.74 -13.59 -10.46
N LYS A 167 -8.37 -13.07 -9.29
CA LYS A 167 -9.33 -12.57 -8.30
C LYS A 167 -10.01 -11.30 -8.83
N LYS A 168 -11.31 -11.34 -9.02
CA LYS A 168 -12.12 -10.16 -9.29
C LYS A 168 -12.44 -9.45 -7.99
N ALA A 169 -12.43 -8.14 -8.01
CA ALA A 169 -12.81 -7.30 -6.88
C ALA A 169 -13.51 -6.04 -7.37
N LYS A 170 -14.08 -5.30 -6.43
CA LYS A 170 -14.61 -3.96 -6.66
C LYS A 170 -13.81 -2.97 -5.84
N GLU A 171 -13.39 -1.91 -6.47
CA GLU A 171 -12.77 -0.78 -5.80
C GLU A 171 -13.69 0.43 -5.85
N VAL A 172 -13.70 1.18 -4.78
CA VAL A 172 -14.48 2.39 -4.63
C VAL A 172 -13.54 3.59 -4.64
N LEU A 173 -13.95 4.62 -5.36
CA LEU A 173 -13.36 5.95 -5.29
C LEU A 173 -14.42 6.90 -4.76
N LEU A 174 -14.12 7.57 -3.66
CA LEU A 174 -14.85 8.75 -3.19
C LEU A 174 -14.04 9.97 -3.57
N TRP A 175 -14.72 11.05 -4.01
CA TRP A 175 -13.98 12.27 -4.33
C TRP A 175 -14.83 13.52 -4.14
N ARG A 176 -14.14 14.61 -3.85
CA ARG A 176 -14.64 15.97 -3.85
C ARG A 176 -13.71 16.84 -4.69
N MET A 177 -14.29 17.67 -5.54
CA MET A 177 -13.57 18.61 -6.42
C MET A 177 -14.45 19.84 -6.54
N ASN A 178 -14.18 20.85 -5.71
CA ASN A 178 -14.86 22.15 -5.72
C ASN A 178 -14.03 23.15 -6.50
#